data_6ad2526a29c792c166953bc40e6e4e73
#
_entry.id   6ad2526a29c792c166953bc40e6e4e73
#
_cell.length_a   1.000
_cell.length_b   1.000
_cell.length_c   1.000
_cell.angle_alpha   90.00
_cell.angle_beta   90.00
_cell.angle_gamma   90.00
#
_symmetry.space_group_name_H-M   'P 1'
#
loop_
_entity.id
_entity.type
_entity.pdbx_description
1 polymer ?
#
loop_
_entity_poly.entity_id
_entity_poly.type
_entity_poly.pdbx_seq_one_letter_code
_entity_poly.pdbx_strand_id
1 'polypeptide(L)' 'NLIMRFKRKEKIYYPDFYLPRKNLIVEIKNRYLVKRDKELIKAKRKAVLSAGFQFIIIVNKNYEEFEKLISSSSL' A
#
# COMPACT_ATOMS: atom_id res chain seq x y z
N ASN A 1 5.93 10.28 -3.59
CA ASN A 1 5.10 10.87 -2.51
C ASN A 1 3.69 11.07 -3.01
N LEU A 2 2.74 10.68 -2.20
CA LEU A 2 1.34 10.78 -2.54
C LEU A 2 0.62 11.67 -1.54
N ILE A 3 -0.42 12.35 -2.02
CA ILE A 3 -1.28 13.13 -1.15
C ILE A 3 -2.47 12.27 -0.78
N MET A 4 -2.70 12.08 0.51
CA MET A 4 -3.89 11.38 1.00
C MET A 4 -4.71 12.29 1.87
N ARG A 5 -6.00 12.00 1.95
CA ARG A 5 -6.90 12.76 2.81
C ARG A 5 -7.36 11.88 3.96
N PHE A 6 -7.07 12.35 5.18
CA PHE A 6 -7.41 11.61 6.39
C PHE A 6 -7.88 12.57 7.47
N LYS A 7 -9.06 12.30 8.02
CA LYS A 7 -9.68 13.15 9.05
C LYS A 7 -9.75 14.61 8.62
N ARG A 8 -10.19 14.84 7.38
CA ARG A 8 -10.39 16.16 6.78
C ARG A 8 -9.10 16.97 6.59
N LYS A 9 -7.95 16.31 6.65
CA LYS A 9 -6.66 16.96 6.42
C LYS A 9 -5.95 16.26 5.28
N GLU A 10 -5.24 17.05 4.47
CA GLU A 10 -4.32 16.49 3.49
C GLU A 10 -3.01 16.15 4.17
N LYS A 11 -2.49 14.98 3.87
CA LYS A 11 -1.21 14.52 4.40
C LYS A 11 -0.39 13.92 3.27
N ILE A 12 0.92 14.05 3.39
CA ILE A 12 1.82 13.39 2.44
C ILE A 12 2.04 11.97 2.93
N TYR A 13 1.83 11.01 2.02
CA TYR A 13 2.05 9.60 2.29
C TYR A 13 3.38 9.17 1.69
N TYR A 14 4.24 8.60 2.51
CA TYR A 14 5.53 8.05 2.11
C TYR A 14 5.45 6.52 2.18
N PRO A 15 5.28 5.83 1.04
CA PRO A 15 5.21 4.37 1.04
C PRO A 15 6.49 3.72 1.54
N ASP A 16 6.37 2.51 2.10
CA ASP A 16 7.56 1.75 2.48
C ASP A 16 8.38 1.35 1.27
N PHE A 17 7.71 0.86 0.22
CA PHE A 17 8.37 0.50 -1.02
C PHE A 17 7.54 0.89 -2.23
N TYR A 18 8.24 1.23 -3.30
CA TYR A 18 7.63 1.49 -4.59
C TYR A 18 8.38 0.71 -5.66
N LEU A 19 7.64 -0.05 -6.44
CA LEU A 19 8.19 -0.87 -7.53
C LEU A 19 7.70 -0.30 -8.87
N PRO A 20 8.51 0.56 -9.51
CA PRO A 20 8.06 1.27 -10.71
C PRO A 20 7.63 0.35 -11.85
N ARG A 21 8.36 -0.74 -12.07
CA ARG A 21 8.03 -1.67 -13.14
C ARG A 21 6.70 -2.37 -12.97
N LYS A 22 6.25 -2.49 -11.74
CA LYS A 22 4.97 -3.12 -11.41
C LYS A 22 3.88 -2.10 -11.16
N ASN A 23 4.22 -0.84 -11.12
CA ASN A 23 3.30 0.23 -10.72
C ASN A 23 2.67 -0.10 -9.38
N LEU A 24 3.50 -0.56 -8.44
CA LEU A 24 3.04 -1.15 -7.19
C LEU A 24 3.63 -0.45 -5.99
N ILE A 25 2.76 -0.10 -5.06
CA ILE A 25 3.15 0.45 -3.76
C ILE A 25 2.90 -0.61 -2.71
N VAL A 26 3.91 -0.84 -1.87
CA VAL A 26 3.89 -1.89 -0.85
C VAL A 26 4.02 -1.25 0.53
N GLU A 27 3.16 -1.68 1.44
CA GLU A 27 3.20 -1.29 2.83
C GLU A 27 3.38 -2.53 3.69
N ILE A 28 4.26 -2.47 4.69
CA ILE A 28 4.51 -3.60 5.58
C ILE A 28 3.96 -3.28 6.96
N LYS A 29 3.10 -4.15 7.47
CA LYS A 29 2.45 -3.98 8.77
C LYS A 29 2.34 -5.30 9.50
N ASN A 30 2.30 -5.26 10.84
CA ASN A 30 1.87 -6.42 11.59
C ASN A 30 0.35 -6.37 11.75
N ARG A 31 -0.22 -7.49 12.18
CA ARG A 31 -1.69 -7.60 12.32
C ARG A 31 -2.26 -6.57 13.28
N TYR A 32 -1.55 -6.31 14.36
CA TYR A 32 -1.98 -5.33 15.34
C TYR A 32 -2.13 -3.94 14.71
N LEU A 33 -1.12 -3.52 13.95
CA LEU A 33 -1.13 -2.21 13.28
C LEU A 33 -2.22 -2.12 12.21
N VAL A 34 -2.49 -3.22 11.51
CA VAL A 34 -3.58 -3.25 10.54
C VAL A 34 -4.91 -2.95 11.21
N LYS A 35 -5.16 -3.55 12.36
CA LYS A 35 -6.40 -3.31 13.09
C LYS A 35 -6.45 -1.91 13.68
N ARG A 36 -5.36 -1.47 14.31
CA ARG A 36 -5.29 -0.14 14.94
C ARG A 36 -5.47 0.98 13.92
N ASP A 37 -4.81 0.85 12.77
CA ASP A 37 -4.74 1.92 11.77
C ASP A 37 -5.68 1.68 10.60
N LYS A 38 -6.76 0.94 10.82
CA LYS A 38 -7.70 0.53 9.74
C LYS A 38 -8.15 1.69 8.87
N GLU A 39 -8.57 2.79 9.48
CA GLU A 39 -9.06 3.94 8.73
C GLU A 39 -7.94 4.67 7.99
N LEU A 40 -6.77 4.74 8.61
CA LEU A 40 -5.60 5.34 7.97
C LEU A 40 -5.18 4.53 6.74
N ILE A 41 -5.17 3.22 6.86
CA ILE A 41 -4.84 2.32 5.75
C ILE A 41 -5.83 2.48 4.61
N LYS A 42 -7.11 2.64 4.93
CA LYS A 42 -8.15 2.91 3.95
C LYS A 42 -7.86 4.19 3.17
N ALA A 43 -7.46 5.24 3.87
CA ALA A 43 -7.12 6.52 3.24
C ALA A 43 -5.88 6.38 2.34
N LYS A 44 -4.87 5.63 2.78
CA LYS A 44 -3.68 5.35 1.98
C LYS A 44 -4.04 4.60 0.71
N ARG A 45 -4.85 3.54 0.83
CA ARG A 45 -5.30 2.75 -0.31
C ARG A 45 -6.03 3.62 -1.33
N LYS A 46 -6.94 4.45 -0.86
CA LYS A 46 -7.69 5.34 -1.74
C LYS A 46 -6.77 6.29 -2.50
N ALA A 47 -5.81 6.88 -1.81
CA ALA A 47 -4.86 7.79 -2.42
C ALA A 47 -4.00 7.09 -3.48
N VAL A 48 -3.52 5.89 -3.16
CA VAL A 48 -2.68 5.11 -4.07
C VAL A 48 -3.45 4.72 -5.33
N LEU A 49 -4.65 4.17 -5.16
CA LEU A 49 -5.47 3.76 -6.29
C LEU A 49 -5.90 4.95 -7.15
N SER A 50 -6.24 6.07 -6.52
CA SER A 50 -6.63 7.28 -7.24
C SER A 50 -5.48 7.85 -8.08
N ALA A 51 -4.25 7.63 -7.63
CA ALA A 51 -3.06 8.08 -8.38
C ALA A 51 -2.66 7.10 -9.50
N GLY A 52 -3.39 5.99 -9.67
CA GLY A 52 -3.15 5.03 -10.73
C GLY A 52 -2.18 3.92 -10.38
N PHE A 53 -1.84 3.74 -9.11
CA PHE A 53 -0.94 2.67 -8.67
C PHE A 53 -1.71 1.48 -8.13
N GLN A 54 -1.07 0.32 -8.11
CA GLN A 54 -1.54 -0.82 -7.34
C GLN A 54 -1.06 -0.69 -5.90
N PHE A 55 -1.77 -1.31 -4.98
CA PHE A 55 -1.44 -1.22 -3.56
C PHE A 55 -1.60 -2.56 -2.88
N ILE A 56 -0.58 -2.99 -2.16
CA ILE A 56 -0.71 -4.18 -1.31
C ILE A 56 -0.09 -3.93 0.06
N ILE A 57 -0.62 -4.64 1.05
CA ILE A 57 -0.09 -4.62 2.41
C ILE A 57 0.42 -6.02 2.72
N ILE A 58 1.67 -6.09 3.16
CA ILE A 58 2.26 -7.34 3.64
C ILE A 58 2.04 -7.39 5.14
N VAL A 59 1.22 -8.34 5.59
CA VAL A 59 0.86 -8.46 7.00
C VAL A 59 1.62 -9.62 7.63
N ASN A 60 2.28 -9.36 8.75
CA ASN A 60 3.03 -10.38 9.50
C ASN A 60 4.02 -11.16 8.63
N LYS A 61 4.68 -10.47 7.70
CA LYS A 61 5.65 -11.06 6.77
C LYS A 61 5.04 -12.15 5.85
N ASN A 62 3.75 -12.09 5.61
CA ASN A 62 3.12 -12.99 4.65
C ASN A 62 3.29 -12.40 3.25
N TYR A 63 4.26 -12.92 2.51
CA TYR A 63 4.63 -12.41 1.19
C TYR A 63 3.92 -13.10 0.02
N GLU A 64 2.98 -13.97 0.30
CA GLU A 64 2.33 -14.80 -0.73
C GLU A 64 1.71 -13.97 -1.85
N GLU A 65 0.89 -12.99 -1.50
CA GLU A 65 0.25 -12.14 -2.50
C GLU A 65 1.27 -11.32 -3.28
N PHE A 66 2.28 -10.81 -2.59
CA PHE A 66 3.37 -10.06 -3.21
C PHE A 66 4.13 -10.91 -4.22
N GLU A 67 4.45 -12.15 -3.86
CA GLU A 67 5.14 -13.07 -4.75
C GLU A 67 4.31 -13.38 -6.00
N LYS A 68 3.01 -13.54 -5.85
CA LYS A 68 2.12 -13.75 -6.98
C LYS A 68 2.12 -12.58 -7.94
N LEU A 69 2.09 -11.36 -7.42
CA LEU A 69 2.12 -10.15 -8.25
C LEU A 69 3.43 -10.02 -9.02
N ILE A 70 4.55 -10.35 -8.39
CA ILE A 70 5.85 -10.30 -9.05
C ILE A 70 5.92 -11.38 -10.13
N SER A 71 5.52 -12.60 -9.81
CA SER A 71 5.60 -13.73 -10.73
C SER A 71 4.72 -13.55 -11.96
N SER A 72 3.51 -13.03 -11.77
CA SER A 72 2.52 -12.93 -12.85
C SER A 72 2.94 -11.98 -13.96
N SER A 73 3.90 -11.10 -13.71
CA SER A 73 4.33 -10.13 -14.71
C SER A 73 5.73 -10.41 -15.25
N SER A 74 6.25 -11.59 -14.97
CA SER A 74 7.57 -12.00 -15.46
C SER A 74 7.54 -12.59 -16.86
N LEU A 75 6.42 -12.58 -17.51
CA LEU A 75 6.26 -13.13 -18.88
C LEU A 75 6.90 -12.24 -19.92
#